data_847430acd9e9d38bbfba89b7a1f27e9b
#
_entry.id   847430acd9e9d38bbfba89b7a1f27e9b
#
_cell.length_a   1.000
_cell.length_b   1.000
_cell.length_c   1.000
_cell.angle_alpha   90.00
_cell.angle_beta   90.00
_cell.angle_gamma   90.00
#
_symmetry.space_group_name_H-M   'P 1'
#
loop_
_entity.id
_entity.type
_entity.pdbx_description
1 polymer ?
#
loop_
_entity_poly.entity_id
_entity_poly.type
_entity_poly.pdbx_seq_one_letter_code
_entity_poly.pdbx_strand_id
1 'polypeptide(L)'
;MISRYRSRRFAIAVVVVAVICAGWAYYRVWHSNLYPYGRTHACDKLLYNMLVQYAEVNNGAFPAGQATPEASLSLLYRMDPNVAYLLAGKSASVEDAERLLSSGQLLDPITCSWHYVEGLRRSDDPGLALFWDKVGLGHHGERKSGDGHNVWFLGARLRWISAEEWPAFIKEQEKLLPKRPGIPPGVLKQH
;
A
#
# COMPACT_ATOMS: atom_id res chain seq x y z
N MET A 1 -13.44 -45.33 -44.70
CA MET A 1 -12.20 -44.83 -44.09
C MET A 1 -12.23 -43.35 -43.65
N ILE A 2 -12.93 -42.50 -44.34
CA ILE A 2 -12.99 -41.03 -44.12
C ILE A 2 -13.64 -40.62 -42.74
N SER A 3 -14.64 -41.38 -42.26
CA SER A 3 -15.36 -41.08 -40.99
C SER A 3 -14.47 -41.17 -39.72
N ARG A 4 -13.58 -42.16 -39.63
CA ARG A 4 -12.68 -42.37 -38.49
C ARG A 4 -11.59 -41.30 -38.39
N TYR A 5 -11.21 -40.69 -39.50
CA TYR A 5 -10.19 -39.63 -39.54
C TYR A 5 -10.77 -38.29 -39.04
N ARG A 6 -12.02 -38.00 -39.37
CA ARG A 6 -12.76 -36.81 -38.88
C ARG A 6 -12.97 -36.85 -37.33
N SER A 7 -13.35 -38.04 -36.80
CA SER A 7 -13.57 -38.19 -35.35
C SER A 7 -12.28 -38.02 -34.53
N ARG A 8 -11.14 -38.51 -35.04
CA ARG A 8 -9.82 -38.34 -34.38
C ARG A 8 -9.38 -36.86 -34.35
N ARG A 9 -9.55 -36.13 -35.44
CA ARG A 9 -9.23 -34.69 -35.49
C ARG A 9 -10.12 -33.91 -34.55
N PHE A 10 -11.39 -34.21 -34.45
CA PHE A 10 -12.32 -33.59 -33.53
C PHE A 10 -11.92 -33.88 -32.07
N ALA A 11 -11.61 -35.14 -31.75
CA ALA A 11 -11.15 -35.48 -30.38
C ALA A 11 -9.86 -34.76 -30.00
N ILE A 12 -8.89 -34.64 -30.89
CA ILE A 12 -7.65 -33.90 -30.67
C ILE A 12 -7.97 -32.41 -30.42
N ALA A 13 -8.83 -31.80 -31.23
CA ALA A 13 -9.24 -30.40 -31.05
C ALA A 13 -9.89 -30.16 -29.69
N VAL A 14 -10.79 -31.04 -29.23
CA VAL A 14 -11.42 -30.97 -27.91
C VAL A 14 -10.38 -31.07 -26.79
N VAL A 15 -9.43 -31.98 -26.88
CA VAL A 15 -8.36 -32.13 -25.89
C VAL A 15 -7.49 -30.88 -25.84
N VAL A 16 -7.10 -30.32 -26.98
CA VAL A 16 -6.30 -29.09 -27.05
C VAL A 16 -7.03 -27.92 -26.40
N VAL A 17 -8.33 -27.74 -26.72
CA VAL A 17 -9.15 -26.67 -26.10
C VAL A 17 -9.25 -26.88 -24.59
N ALA A 18 -9.48 -28.10 -24.12
CA ALA A 18 -9.55 -28.42 -22.70
C ALA A 18 -8.25 -28.09 -21.96
N VAL A 19 -7.09 -28.42 -22.54
CA VAL A 19 -5.77 -28.10 -21.98
C VAL A 19 -5.55 -26.57 -21.92
N ILE A 20 -5.92 -25.84 -22.96
CA ILE A 20 -5.82 -24.38 -22.97
C ILE A 20 -6.72 -23.77 -21.90
N CYS A 21 -7.97 -24.22 -21.79
CA CYS A 21 -8.90 -23.74 -20.77
C CYS A 21 -8.41 -24.03 -19.35
N ALA A 22 -7.90 -25.24 -19.11
CA ALA A 22 -7.31 -25.61 -17.81
C ALA A 22 -6.07 -24.78 -17.47
N GLY A 23 -5.18 -24.58 -18.44
CA GLY A 23 -3.99 -23.72 -18.28
C GLY A 23 -4.37 -22.28 -17.99
N TRP A 24 -5.36 -21.74 -18.69
CA TRP A 24 -5.87 -20.39 -18.44
C TRP A 24 -6.53 -20.25 -17.06
N ALA A 25 -7.35 -21.22 -16.65
CA ALA A 25 -7.98 -21.24 -15.33
C ALA A 25 -6.91 -21.31 -14.23
N TYR A 26 -5.90 -22.16 -14.36
CA TYR A 26 -4.77 -22.25 -13.45
C TYR A 26 -4.02 -20.91 -13.36
N TYR A 27 -3.70 -20.31 -14.51
CA TYR A 27 -3.03 -19.00 -14.56
C TYR A 27 -3.85 -17.91 -13.86
N ARG A 28 -5.17 -17.87 -14.06
CA ARG A 28 -6.08 -16.90 -13.40
C ARG A 28 -6.04 -17.05 -11.88
N VAL A 29 -6.13 -18.29 -11.39
CA VAL A 29 -6.08 -18.57 -9.93
C VAL A 29 -4.71 -18.20 -9.36
N TRP A 30 -3.65 -18.60 -10.04
CA TRP A 30 -2.28 -18.27 -9.63
C TRP A 30 -2.05 -16.76 -9.60
N HIS A 31 -2.46 -16.05 -10.65
CA HIS A 31 -2.31 -14.61 -10.77
C HIS A 31 -3.11 -13.87 -9.69
N SER A 32 -4.35 -14.26 -9.42
CA SER A 32 -5.17 -13.63 -8.38
C SER A 32 -4.64 -13.89 -6.97
N ASN A 33 -4.01 -15.03 -6.74
CA ASN A 33 -3.33 -15.31 -5.46
C ASN A 33 -2.06 -14.47 -5.30
N LEU A 34 -1.32 -14.26 -6.38
CA LEU A 34 -0.09 -13.45 -6.36
C LEU A 34 -0.41 -11.96 -6.22
N TYR A 35 -1.46 -11.47 -6.88
CA TYR A 35 -1.88 -10.06 -6.86
C TYR A 35 -3.32 -9.93 -6.33
N PRO A 36 -3.53 -10.03 -5.00
CA PRO A 36 -4.87 -10.10 -4.42
C PRO A 36 -5.72 -8.84 -4.66
N TYR A 37 -5.08 -7.70 -4.85
CA TYR A 37 -5.72 -6.41 -5.16
C TYR A 37 -5.41 -5.91 -6.59
N GLY A 38 -4.91 -6.81 -7.46
CA GLY A 38 -4.42 -6.43 -8.78
C GLY A 38 -2.97 -5.92 -8.75
N ARG A 39 -2.43 -5.64 -9.93
CA ARG A 39 -1.12 -4.99 -10.05
C ARG A 39 -1.28 -3.49 -9.82
N THR A 40 -0.42 -2.93 -8.99
CA THR A 40 -0.41 -1.50 -8.67
C THR A 40 0.94 -0.88 -9.01
N HIS A 41 0.94 0.42 -9.24
CA HIS A 41 2.13 1.24 -9.40
C HIS A 41 2.31 2.27 -8.28
N ALA A 42 1.56 2.13 -7.17
CA ALA A 42 1.72 2.98 -6.00
C ALA A 42 3.13 2.80 -5.41
N CYS A 43 4.01 3.74 -5.74
CA CYS A 43 5.42 3.70 -5.37
C CYS A 43 5.62 4.29 -3.96
N ASP A 44 5.98 3.46 -3.00
CA ASP A 44 6.26 3.84 -1.62
C ASP A 44 7.30 4.99 -1.55
N LYS A 45 8.35 4.92 -2.38
CA LYS A 45 9.38 5.97 -2.45
C LYS A 45 8.83 7.30 -2.94
N LEU A 46 7.89 7.28 -3.88
CA LEU A 46 7.27 8.51 -4.37
C LEU A 46 6.39 9.14 -3.30
N LEU A 47 5.63 8.34 -2.55
CA LEU A 47 4.88 8.83 -1.38
C LEU A 47 5.82 9.46 -0.35
N TYR A 48 6.94 8.80 -0.02
CA TYR A 48 7.94 9.37 0.87
C TYR A 48 8.44 10.73 0.38
N ASN A 49 8.79 10.85 -0.90
CA ASN A 49 9.25 12.11 -1.47
C ASN A 49 8.19 13.21 -1.39
N MET A 50 6.93 12.89 -1.64
CA MET A 50 5.81 13.84 -1.51
C MET A 50 5.63 14.32 -0.07
N LEU A 51 5.75 13.42 0.91
CA LEU A 51 5.73 13.76 2.32
C LEU A 51 6.88 14.71 2.70
N VAL A 52 8.09 14.46 2.17
CA VAL A 52 9.25 15.33 2.39
C VAL A 52 9.03 16.71 1.78
N GLN A 53 8.53 16.78 0.54
CA GLN A 53 8.21 18.05 -0.13
C GLN A 53 7.14 18.84 0.65
N TYR A 54 6.09 18.15 1.14
CA TYR A 54 5.10 18.78 2.01
C TYR A 54 5.76 19.39 3.25
N ALA A 55 6.61 18.63 3.93
CA ALA A 55 7.29 19.11 5.13
C ALA A 55 8.22 20.29 4.85
N GLU A 56 8.87 20.35 3.68
CA GLU A 56 9.74 21.47 3.28
C GLU A 56 9.00 22.80 3.24
N VAL A 57 7.76 22.82 2.73
CA VAL A 57 6.94 24.03 2.65
C VAL A 57 6.11 24.29 3.91
N ASN A 58 6.08 23.34 4.87
CA ASN A 58 5.33 23.42 6.11
C ASN A 58 6.24 23.45 7.36
N ASN A 59 7.36 24.15 7.29
CA ASN A 59 8.31 24.35 8.42
C ASN A 59 8.79 23.01 9.04
N GLY A 60 9.01 22.01 8.22
CA GLY A 60 9.46 20.69 8.63
C GLY A 60 8.37 19.78 9.21
N ALA A 61 7.11 20.20 9.25
CA ALA A 61 6.00 19.40 9.75
C ALA A 61 5.41 18.53 8.63
N PHE A 62 5.23 17.24 8.88
CA PHE A 62 4.50 16.34 7.99
C PHE A 62 2.97 16.59 8.13
N PRO A 63 2.15 16.09 7.15
CA PRO A 63 0.69 16.27 7.20
C PRO A 63 0.09 15.89 8.55
N ALA A 64 -0.74 16.75 9.13
CA ALA A 64 -1.34 16.52 10.44
C ALA A 64 -2.60 17.39 10.66
N GLY A 65 -3.37 17.08 11.70
CA GLY A 65 -4.45 17.93 12.20
C GLY A 65 -5.81 17.62 11.60
N GLN A 66 -6.00 16.51 10.91
CA GLN A 66 -7.31 16.02 10.49
C GLN A 66 -7.85 14.96 11.48
N ALA A 67 -9.06 14.47 11.22
CA ALA A 67 -9.75 13.53 12.12
C ALA A 67 -9.02 12.18 12.26
N THR A 68 -8.31 11.76 11.22
CA THR A 68 -7.51 10.51 11.20
C THR A 68 -6.18 10.73 10.47
N PRO A 69 -5.19 9.87 10.68
CA PRO A 69 -3.93 9.92 9.93
C PRO A 69 -4.11 9.83 8.43
N GLU A 70 -5.05 9.00 7.94
CA GLU A 70 -5.38 8.89 6.52
C GLU A 70 -5.98 10.20 5.98
N ALA A 71 -6.86 10.81 6.76
CA ALA A 71 -7.42 12.12 6.42
C ALA A 71 -6.32 13.19 6.33
N SER A 72 -5.32 13.14 7.20
CA SER A 72 -4.16 14.05 7.15
C SER A 72 -3.30 13.85 5.91
N LEU A 73 -3.14 12.62 5.41
CA LEU A 73 -2.49 12.36 4.12
C LEU A 73 -3.18 13.04 2.94
N SER A 74 -4.50 13.28 3.02
CA SER A 74 -5.25 14.01 1.98
C SER A 74 -4.74 15.43 1.73
N LEU A 75 -3.99 16.01 2.66
CA LEU A 75 -3.37 17.34 2.49
C LEU A 75 -2.36 17.34 1.33
N LEU A 76 -1.76 16.19 0.98
CA LEU A 76 -0.86 16.06 -0.17
C LEU A 76 -1.59 16.28 -1.49
N TYR A 77 -2.87 15.91 -1.59
CA TYR A 77 -3.68 16.12 -2.79
C TYR A 77 -3.84 17.60 -3.14
N ARG A 78 -3.79 18.48 -2.14
CA ARG A 78 -3.84 19.93 -2.37
C ARG A 78 -2.56 20.47 -3.01
N MET A 79 -1.44 19.77 -2.86
CA MET A 79 -0.18 20.15 -3.50
C MET A 79 -0.13 19.64 -4.95
N ASP A 80 -0.58 18.41 -5.17
CA ASP A 80 -0.62 17.77 -6.49
C ASP A 80 -1.81 16.79 -6.56
N PRO A 81 -2.86 17.13 -7.34
CA PRO A 81 -4.01 16.23 -7.52
C PRO A 81 -3.68 14.87 -8.15
N ASN A 82 -2.53 14.74 -8.84
CA ASN A 82 -2.13 13.47 -9.45
C ASN A 82 -1.67 12.43 -8.43
N VAL A 83 -1.57 12.77 -7.13
CA VAL A 83 -1.11 11.82 -6.10
C VAL A 83 -2.19 10.88 -5.58
N ALA A 84 -3.44 10.99 -6.03
CA ALA A 84 -4.55 10.16 -5.53
C ALA A 84 -4.21 8.65 -5.55
N TYR A 85 -3.58 8.16 -6.63
CA TYR A 85 -3.17 6.76 -6.73
C TYR A 85 -2.09 6.35 -5.71
N LEU A 86 -1.21 7.28 -5.31
CA LEU A 86 -0.22 7.04 -4.26
C LEU A 86 -0.89 6.96 -2.90
N LEU A 87 -1.87 7.83 -2.65
CA LEU A 87 -2.60 7.90 -1.40
C LEU A 87 -3.53 6.70 -1.22
N ALA A 88 -4.18 6.22 -2.28
CA ALA A 88 -4.90 4.95 -2.27
C ALA A 88 -3.95 3.79 -1.89
N GLY A 89 -2.72 3.81 -2.42
CA GLY A 89 -1.73 2.79 -2.14
C GLY A 89 -1.96 1.50 -2.93
N LYS A 90 -1.71 0.34 -2.30
CA LYS A 90 -1.64 -0.96 -2.99
C LYS A 90 -2.89 -1.82 -2.84
N SER A 91 -3.74 -1.55 -1.85
CA SER A 91 -4.90 -2.40 -1.54
C SER A 91 -6.24 -1.66 -1.54
N ALA A 92 -6.24 -0.32 -1.62
CA ALA A 92 -7.46 0.46 -1.78
C ALA A 92 -7.73 0.81 -3.25
N SER A 93 -8.98 1.14 -3.58
CA SER A 93 -9.40 1.57 -4.91
C SER A 93 -8.88 2.99 -5.21
N VAL A 94 -8.16 3.13 -6.30
CA VAL A 94 -7.68 4.45 -6.78
C VAL A 94 -8.85 5.32 -7.17
N GLU A 95 -9.87 4.75 -7.83
CA GLU A 95 -11.06 5.44 -8.29
C GLU A 95 -11.88 6.01 -7.12
N ASP A 96 -11.96 5.26 -6.01
CA ASP A 96 -12.66 5.73 -4.80
C ASP A 96 -11.90 6.84 -4.10
N ALA A 97 -10.57 6.70 -3.97
CA ALA A 97 -9.72 7.73 -3.41
C ALA A 97 -9.78 9.03 -4.23
N GLU A 98 -9.69 8.93 -5.56
CA GLU A 98 -9.78 10.07 -6.47
C GLU A 98 -11.15 10.75 -6.42
N ARG A 99 -12.24 9.98 -6.37
CA ARG A 99 -13.61 10.51 -6.24
C ARG A 99 -13.78 11.29 -4.94
N LEU A 100 -13.31 10.78 -3.80
CA LEU A 100 -13.38 11.46 -2.52
C LEU A 100 -12.58 12.77 -2.56
N LEU A 101 -11.31 12.67 -2.95
CA LEU A 101 -10.40 13.82 -2.95
C LEU A 101 -10.84 14.92 -3.92
N SER A 102 -11.31 14.56 -5.12
CA SER A 102 -11.81 15.53 -6.12
C SER A 102 -13.11 16.19 -5.68
N SER A 103 -13.93 15.53 -4.85
CA SER A 103 -15.12 16.14 -4.25
C SER A 103 -14.82 17.01 -3.01
N GLY A 104 -13.55 17.15 -2.63
CA GLY A 104 -13.12 17.91 -1.45
C GLY A 104 -13.28 17.14 -0.13
N GLN A 105 -13.61 15.85 -0.19
CA GLN A 105 -13.64 14.98 0.97
C GLN A 105 -12.23 14.47 1.32
N LEU A 106 -12.06 13.94 2.52
CA LEU A 106 -10.80 13.40 3.01
C LEU A 106 -10.81 11.86 2.89
N LEU A 107 -9.63 11.28 2.77
CA LEU A 107 -9.46 9.83 2.83
C LEU A 107 -9.87 9.30 4.20
N ASP A 108 -10.30 8.06 4.20
CA ASP A 108 -10.63 7.28 5.39
C ASP A 108 -9.79 5.98 5.44
N PRO A 109 -9.91 5.17 6.50
CA PRO A 109 -9.16 3.92 6.61
C PRO A 109 -9.41 2.89 5.50
N ILE A 110 -10.52 2.99 4.75
CA ILE A 110 -10.88 2.07 3.66
C ILE A 110 -10.26 2.52 2.34
N THR A 111 -10.24 3.82 2.10
CA THR A 111 -9.79 4.44 0.84
C THR A 111 -8.30 4.76 0.82
N CYS A 112 -7.58 4.50 1.92
CA CYS A 112 -6.14 4.64 2.03
C CYS A 112 -5.49 3.35 2.53
N SER A 113 -4.49 2.84 1.81
CA SER A 113 -3.78 1.59 2.17
C SER A 113 -2.58 1.80 3.09
N TRP A 114 -2.39 3.01 3.60
CA TRP A 114 -1.25 3.34 4.44
C TRP A 114 -1.65 3.51 5.90
N HIS A 115 -0.86 2.93 6.80
CA HIS A 115 -0.74 3.43 8.15
C HIS A 115 0.27 4.58 8.15
N TYR A 116 -0.08 5.66 8.83
CA TYR A 116 0.73 6.88 8.84
C TYR A 116 0.89 7.41 10.27
N VAL A 117 2.10 7.80 10.63
CA VAL A 117 2.39 8.37 11.95
C VAL A 117 2.28 9.87 11.89
N GLU A 118 1.14 10.38 12.32
CA GLU A 118 0.82 11.80 12.33
C GLU A 118 1.61 12.58 13.40
N GLY A 119 1.86 13.86 13.15
CA GLY A 119 2.48 14.76 14.12
C GLY A 119 4.01 14.74 14.16
N LEU A 120 4.65 13.95 13.29
CA LEU A 120 6.10 13.93 13.16
C LEU A 120 6.65 15.16 12.42
N ARG A 121 7.94 15.41 12.61
CA ARG A 121 8.70 16.47 11.94
C ARG A 121 9.98 15.91 11.34
N ARG A 122 10.53 16.59 10.33
CA ARG A 122 11.84 16.23 9.73
C ARG A 122 13.00 16.26 10.73
N SER A 123 12.88 17.03 11.80
CA SER A 123 13.88 17.13 12.87
C SER A 123 13.78 16.02 13.90
N ASP A 124 12.77 15.15 13.84
CA ASP A 124 12.65 14.03 14.78
C ASP A 124 13.66 12.93 14.45
N ASP A 125 13.74 11.93 15.31
CA ASP A 125 14.70 10.83 15.17
C ASP A 125 14.53 10.14 13.80
N PRO A 126 15.59 10.01 12.98
CA PRO A 126 15.54 9.39 11.67
C PRO A 126 15.19 7.90 11.71
N GLY A 127 15.28 7.24 12.86
CA GLY A 127 14.85 5.87 13.11
C GLY A 127 13.35 5.71 13.35
N LEU A 128 12.58 6.81 13.41
CA LEU A 128 11.14 6.74 13.53
C LEU A 128 10.48 6.26 12.22
N ALA A 129 9.53 5.34 12.35
CA ALA A 129 8.64 4.96 11.27
C ALA A 129 7.74 6.14 10.91
N LEU A 130 7.62 6.43 9.62
CA LEU A 130 6.76 7.49 9.10
C LEU A 130 5.45 6.93 8.55
N PHE A 131 5.52 5.87 7.75
CA PHE A 131 4.36 5.15 7.24
C PHE A 131 4.70 3.72 6.83
N TRP A 132 3.68 2.87 6.69
CA TRP A 132 3.79 1.51 6.17
C TRP A 132 2.48 1.08 5.50
N ASP A 133 2.55 0.04 4.66
CA ASP A 133 1.39 -0.55 4.02
C ASP A 133 0.49 -1.30 5.04
N LYS A 134 -0.84 -1.17 4.92
CA LYS A 134 -1.81 -1.90 5.76
C LYS A 134 -1.80 -3.40 5.45
N VAL A 135 -1.48 -3.76 4.22
CA VAL A 135 -1.34 -5.13 3.75
C VAL A 135 0.08 -5.29 3.20
N GLY A 136 0.85 -6.23 3.75
CA GLY A 136 2.25 -6.46 3.36
C GLY A 136 2.40 -6.95 1.93
N LEU A 137 2.43 -6.02 0.99
CA LEU A 137 2.56 -6.29 -0.45
C LEU A 137 3.92 -5.83 -0.97
N GLY A 138 4.37 -6.48 -2.04
CA GLY A 138 5.55 -6.05 -2.78
C GLY A 138 5.32 -4.75 -3.56
N HIS A 139 6.36 -4.35 -4.30
CA HIS A 139 6.36 -3.05 -5.01
C HIS A 139 5.25 -2.94 -6.06
N HIS A 140 4.88 -4.03 -6.72
CA HIS A 140 3.83 -4.06 -7.73
C HIS A 140 2.49 -4.63 -7.22
N GLY A 141 2.32 -4.73 -5.91
CA GLY A 141 1.12 -5.30 -5.28
C GLY A 141 1.15 -6.83 -5.17
N GLU A 142 2.27 -7.48 -5.47
CA GLU A 142 2.45 -8.91 -5.28
C GLU A 142 2.47 -9.29 -3.81
N ARG A 143 1.82 -10.42 -3.48
CA ARG A 143 1.87 -10.99 -2.14
C ARG A 143 3.29 -11.43 -1.82
N LYS A 144 3.81 -10.99 -0.68
CA LYS A 144 5.09 -11.47 -0.15
C LYS A 144 4.90 -12.72 0.70
N SER A 145 5.94 -13.54 0.76
CA SER A 145 6.01 -14.66 1.70
C SER A 145 6.19 -14.13 3.12
N GLY A 146 5.39 -14.66 4.04
CA GLY A 146 5.34 -14.19 5.43
C GLY A 146 4.47 -12.94 5.58
N ASP A 147 3.79 -12.86 6.72
CA ASP A 147 3.05 -11.66 7.09
C ASP A 147 4.04 -10.60 7.62
N GLY A 148 3.88 -9.35 7.19
CA GLY A 148 4.77 -8.26 7.58
C GLY A 148 4.47 -7.01 6.77
N HIS A 149 5.24 -5.94 7.01
CA HIS A 149 5.00 -4.65 6.38
C HIS A 149 6.28 -4.01 5.84
N ASN A 150 6.16 -3.27 4.74
CA ASN A 150 7.20 -2.37 4.26
C ASN A 150 7.11 -1.05 5.03
N VAL A 151 8.05 -0.78 5.89
CA VAL A 151 8.08 0.42 6.74
C VAL A 151 9.06 1.44 6.18
N TRP A 152 8.58 2.64 5.91
CA TRP A 152 9.39 3.82 5.60
C TRP A 152 9.69 4.62 6.86
N PHE A 153 10.97 4.95 7.05
CA PHE A 153 11.48 5.72 8.17
C PHE A 153 11.77 7.16 7.77
N LEU A 154 11.75 8.06 8.74
CA LEU A 154 12.11 9.48 8.54
C LEU A 154 13.47 9.65 7.88
N GLY A 155 14.43 8.79 8.20
CA GLY A 155 15.77 8.78 7.61
C GLY A 155 15.87 8.22 6.19
N ALA A 156 14.79 8.28 5.37
CA ALA A 156 14.76 7.82 3.99
C ALA A 156 15.12 6.33 3.81
N ARG A 157 14.85 5.51 4.79
CA ARG A 157 15.13 4.07 4.77
C ARG A 157 13.83 3.28 4.66
N LEU A 158 13.82 2.27 3.79
CA LEU A 158 12.77 1.25 3.70
C LEU A 158 13.28 -0.05 4.33
N ARG A 159 12.45 -0.68 5.17
CA ARG A 159 12.74 -1.99 5.75
C ARG A 159 11.47 -2.84 5.77
N TRP A 160 11.61 -4.12 5.43
CA TRP A 160 10.58 -5.12 5.68
C TRP A 160 10.67 -5.53 7.15
N ILE A 161 9.54 -5.47 7.86
CA ILE A 161 9.38 -5.93 9.24
C ILE A 161 8.41 -7.11 9.21
N SER A 162 8.88 -8.29 9.59
CA SER A 162 8.03 -9.48 9.63
C SER A 162 7.01 -9.43 10.78
N ALA A 163 5.97 -10.26 10.71
CA ALA A 163 5.00 -10.38 11.80
C ALA A 163 5.65 -10.79 13.12
N GLU A 164 6.70 -11.60 13.07
CA GLU A 164 7.45 -12.03 14.26
C GLU A 164 8.24 -10.88 14.90
N GLU A 165 8.81 -10.01 14.07
CA GLU A 165 9.58 -8.83 14.54
C GLU A 165 8.67 -7.68 14.99
N TRP A 166 7.40 -7.67 14.56
CA TRP A 166 6.48 -6.54 14.72
C TRP A 166 6.31 -6.07 16.18
N PRO A 167 6.09 -6.96 17.18
CA PRO A 167 5.94 -6.54 18.57
C PRO A 167 7.19 -5.85 19.14
N ALA A 168 8.37 -6.35 18.78
CA ALA A 168 9.65 -5.75 19.21
C ALA A 168 9.88 -4.40 18.54
N PHE A 169 9.55 -4.31 17.24
CA PHE A 169 9.60 -3.08 16.47
C PHE A 169 8.70 -1.98 17.06
N ILE A 170 7.44 -2.27 17.33
CA ILE A 170 6.51 -1.29 17.94
C ILE A 170 7.04 -0.78 19.27
N LYS A 171 7.55 -1.67 20.14
CA LYS A 171 8.13 -1.29 21.43
C LYS A 171 9.36 -0.39 21.29
N GLU A 172 10.18 -0.59 20.24
CA GLU A 172 11.30 0.28 19.92
C GLU A 172 10.81 1.66 19.47
N GLN A 173 9.86 1.69 18.55
CA GLN A 173 9.27 2.94 18.03
C GLN A 173 8.60 3.76 19.14
N GLU A 174 7.89 3.14 20.07
CA GLU A 174 7.26 3.84 21.20
C GLU A 174 8.30 4.58 22.08
N LYS A 175 9.53 4.08 22.16
CA LYS A 175 10.61 4.75 22.90
C LYS A 175 11.16 5.98 22.16
N LEU A 176 11.15 5.94 20.83
CA LEU A 176 11.66 7.01 19.98
C LEU A 176 10.64 8.13 19.77
N LEU A 177 9.33 7.85 19.94
CA LEU A 177 8.28 8.84 19.72
C LEU A 177 8.47 10.06 20.62
N PRO A 178 8.47 11.27 20.04
CA PRO A 178 8.60 12.48 20.82
C PRO A 178 7.38 12.71 21.71
N LYS A 179 7.61 13.07 22.97
CA LYS A 179 6.55 13.39 23.93
C LYS A 179 6.09 14.83 23.72
N ARG A 180 5.26 15.06 22.73
CA ARG A 180 4.68 16.40 22.47
C ARG A 180 3.20 16.31 22.08
N PRO A 181 2.43 17.42 22.25
CA PRO A 181 1.06 17.51 21.73
C PRO A 181 1.02 17.21 20.23
N GLY A 182 -0.04 16.54 19.77
CA GLY A 182 -0.27 16.19 18.36
C GLY A 182 0.20 14.80 17.95
N ILE A 183 0.86 14.04 18.83
CA ILE A 183 1.10 12.61 18.64
C ILE A 183 0.18 11.84 19.60
N PRO A 184 -0.87 11.19 19.09
CA PRO A 184 -1.80 10.45 19.94
C PRO A 184 -1.12 9.27 20.62
N PRO A 185 -1.45 8.97 21.89
CA PRO A 185 -0.99 7.73 22.51
C PRO A 185 -1.53 6.53 21.72
N GLY A 186 -0.63 5.57 21.45
CA GLY A 186 -1.00 4.36 20.70
C GLY A 186 -1.08 4.53 19.18
N VAL A 187 -0.58 5.64 18.61
CA VAL A 187 -0.54 5.88 17.15
C VAL A 187 0.11 4.73 16.35
N LEU A 188 1.01 3.98 16.98
CA LEU A 188 1.67 2.82 16.37
C LEU A 188 0.88 1.50 16.50
N LYS A 189 -0.22 1.48 17.25
CA LYS A 189 -1.03 0.28 17.51
C LYS A 189 -2.18 0.09 16.50
N GLN A 190 -2.15 0.83 15.41
CA GLN A 190 -3.11 0.69 14.32
C GLN A 190 -2.77 -0.60 13.53
N HIS A 191 -3.57 -1.65 13.74
CA HIS A 191 -3.49 -2.94 13.03
C HIS A 191 -4.80 -3.21 12.29
#